data_680ec3b43aceb6ed879cce70ab939178
#
_entry.id   680ec3b43aceb6ed879cce70ab939178
#
_cell.length_a   1.000
_cell.length_b   1.000
_cell.length_c   1.000
_cell.angle_alpha   90.00
_cell.angle_beta   90.00
_cell.angle_gamma   90.00
#
_symmetry.space_group_name_H-M   'P 1'
#
loop_
_entity.id
_entity.type
_entity.pdbx_description
1 polymer ?
#
loop_
_entity_poly.entity_id
_entity_poly.type
_entity_poly.pdbx_seq_one_letter_code
_entity_poly.pdbx_strand_id
1 'polypeptide(L)'
;DKFISKTPSVKFRGVFINDEDWGLYRWSKRNFEKERGNFGPRTYAKVCELLLRLQANYLCPAMHDASMAFHRIPENRLVADSFAIVMGSSHCEPLLFNTASEWKRDKMGEWDYINNKDGVNKVLKSRVDECAPFENVYTLALRGLHDRAMNASNNMSDRKEMLQEALMAQRQMLVDVIGKRAEDIPQAFTPYKEVLDVYDQGLELPDDVTIIWPDDNYGYMKRLSSPKEQKRSGRSGVYYHSSYLGKPHDHLWMNTISPTLMYEELRKAYDLTADRIWLLNAGDIKSCEFAVDYFLTMAFDIDSFNFERAANYRTEWLCGMLGNDYRNEYQDVINSFYKLAFA
;
A
#
# COMPACT_ATOMS: atom_id res chain seq x y z
N ASP A 1 -13.93 2.70 -33.99
CA ASP A 1 -14.86 2.68 -32.88
C ASP A 1 -14.24 3.44 -31.71
N LYS A 2 -14.99 4.40 -31.14
CA LYS A 2 -14.55 5.09 -29.92
C LYS A 2 -14.85 4.17 -28.72
N PHE A 3 -13.83 3.63 -28.10
CA PHE A 3 -13.96 2.95 -26.83
C PHE A 3 -13.90 3.99 -25.70
N ILE A 4 -14.96 4.07 -24.90
CA ILE A 4 -15.00 4.91 -23.70
C ILE A 4 -14.92 3.97 -22.50
N SER A 5 -13.81 4.01 -21.77
CA SER A 5 -13.64 3.26 -20.55
C SER A 5 -14.59 3.78 -19.46
N LYS A 6 -15.09 2.89 -18.61
CA LYS A 6 -15.79 3.26 -17.38
C LYS A 6 -14.81 4.04 -16.46
N THR A 7 -15.32 5.02 -15.73
CA THR A 7 -14.57 5.66 -14.66
C THR A 7 -14.34 4.62 -13.56
N PRO A 8 -13.09 4.41 -13.10
CA PRO A 8 -12.81 3.47 -12.04
C PRO A 8 -13.54 3.82 -10.74
N SER A 9 -13.98 2.80 -10.01
CA SER A 9 -14.65 2.97 -8.70
C SER A 9 -13.71 3.56 -7.65
N VAL A 10 -12.44 3.21 -7.70
CA VAL A 10 -11.41 3.72 -6.78
C VAL A 10 -10.38 4.54 -7.55
N LYS A 11 -10.00 5.70 -7.03
CA LYS A 11 -9.09 6.63 -7.74
C LYS A 11 -7.67 6.07 -7.89
N PHE A 12 -7.04 5.65 -6.79
CA PHE A 12 -5.71 5.04 -6.78
C PHE A 12 -5.81 3.57 -6.40
N ARG A 13 -5.37 2.69 -7.26
CA ARG A 13 -5.49 1.23 -7.15
C ARG A 13 -4.13 0.60 -7.37
N GLY A 14 -3.65 -0.16 -6.41
CA GLY A 14 -2.32 -0.72 -6.56
C GLY A 14 -1.93 -1.74 -5.50
N VAL A 15 -0.66 -2.07 -5.53
CA VAL A 15 -0.06 -3.06 -4.64
C VAL A 15 1.10 -2.46 -3.85
N PHE A 16 1.36 -3.06 -2.70
CA PHE A 16 2.57 -2.88 -1.93
C PHE A 16 3.41 -4.15 -2.02
N ILE A 17 4.64 -4.01 -2.48
CA ILE A 17 5.63 -5.09 -2.51
C ILE A 17 6.35 -5.05 -1.16
N ASN A 18 5.88 -5.85 -0.20
CA ASN A 18 6.39 -5.81 1.17
C ASN A 18 7.54 -6.78 1.40
N ASP A 19 7.51 -7.96 0.77
CA ASP A 19 8.43 -9.07 1.02
C ASP A 19 9.15 -9.52 -0.27
N GLU A 20 9.75 -8.59 -0.98
CA GLU A 20 10.40 -8.81 -2.28
C GLU A 20 11.52 -9.88 -2.27
N ASP A 21 12.06 -10.18 -1.11
CA ASP A 21 13.12 -11.18 -0.93
C ASP A 21 12.62 -12.62 -1.04
N TRP A 22 11.31 -12.86 -1.03
CA TRP A 22 10.74 -14.20 -1.24
C TRP A 22 10.92 -14.69 -2.67
N GLY A 23 10.70 -13.85 -3.67
CA GLY A 23 10.74 -14.25 -5.08
C GLY A 23 11.26 -13.19 -6.03
N LEU A 24 10.64 -12.01 -6.07
CA LEU A 24 10.91 -10.97 -7.06
C LEU A 24 12.38 -10.52 -7.07
N TYR A 25 12.95 -10.22 -5.90
CA TYR A 25 14.35 -9.83 -5.78
C TYR A 25 15.29 -10.93 -6.28
N ARG A 26 15.06 -12.18 -5.83
CA ARG A 26 15.89 -13.33 -6.23
C ARG A 26 15.78 -13.62 -7.72
N TRP A 27 14.58 -13.55 -8.27
CA TRP A 27 14.34 -13.73 -9.70
C TRP A 27 15.06 -12.66 -10.52
N SER A 28 14.88 -11.40 -10.17
CA SER A 28 15.51 -10.28 -10.86
C SER A 28 17.04 -10.38 -10.83
N LYS A 29 17.61 -10.53 -9.66
CA LYS A 29 19.07 -10.63 -9.44
C LYS A 29 19.71 -11.79 -10.20
N ARG A 30 19.03 -12.94 -10.32
CA ARG A 30 19.59 -14.14 -10.92
C ARG A 30 19.28 -14.29 -12.41
N ASN A 31 18.14 -13.82 -12.83
CA ASN A 31 17.61 -14.17 -14.15
C ASN A 31 17.34 -12.96 -15.05
N PHE A 32 17.08 -11.77 -14.50
CA PHE A 32 16.58 -10.64 -15.30
C PHE A 32 17.49 -9.41 -15.30
N GLU A 33 17.93 -8.92 -14.15
CA GLU A 33 18.89 -7.81 -14.00
C GLU A 33 20.20 -8.30 -13.37
N LYS A 34 20.77 -9.38 -13.90
CA LYS A 34 21.99 -10.04 -13.39
C LYS A 34 23.17 -9.08 -13.28
N GLU A 35 23.32 -8.20 -14.24
CA GLU A 35 24.38 -7.21 -14.34
C GLU A 35 24.36 -6.20 -13.19
N ARG A 36 23.15 -5.92 -12.65
CA ARG A 36 22.99 -5.03 -11.50
C ARG A 36 23.20 -5.75 -10.17
N GLY A 37 22.99 -7.04 -10.12
CA GLY A 37 23.02 -7.83 -8.88
C GLY A 37 21.93 -7.46 -7.86
N ASN A 38 20.93 -6.71 -8.33
CA ASN A 38 19.76 -6.23 -7.57
C ASN A 38 18.59 -6.09 -8.55
N PHE A 39 17.41 -5.67 -8.11
CA PHE A 39 16.42 -5.26 -9.08
C PHE A 39 16.33 -3.73 -9.20
N GLY A 40 15.97 -3.26 -10.37
CA GLY A 40 15.99 -1.85 -10.70
C GLY A 40 14.99 -1.52 -11.81
N PRO A 41 15.31 -0.58 -12.71
CA PRO A 41 14.36 -0.01 -13.65
C PRO A 41 13.72 -1.02 -14.60
N ARG A 42 14.45 -2.05 -15.04
CA ARG A 42 13.88 -3.06 -15.94
C ARG A 42 12.85 -3.95 -15.22
N THR A 43 13.12 -4.30 -13.96
CA THR A 43 12.17 -5.05 -13.13
C THR A 43 10.95 -4.20 -12.81
N TYR A 44 11.14 -2.94 -12.40
CA TYR A 44 10.01 -2.04 -12.16
C TYR A 44 9.21 -1.73 -13.42
N ALA A 45 9.82 -1.70 -14.61
CA ALA A 45 9.09 -1.61 -15.87
C ALA A 45 8.13 -2.80 -16.05
N LYS A 46 8.56 -4.03 -15.68
CA LYS A 46 7.66 -5.21 -15.71
C LYS A 46 6.56 -5.14 -14.66
N VAL A 47 6.85 -4.63 -13.48
CA VAL A 47 5.83 -4.40 -12.44
C VAL A 47 4.82 -3.37 -12.92
N CYS A 48 5.27 -2.24 -13.45
CA CYS A 48 4.39 -1.19 -13.99
C CYS A 48 3.53 -1.70 -15.14
N GLU A 49 4.11 -2.47 -16.08
CA GLU A 49 3.36 -3.12 -17.16
C GLU A 49 2.27 -4.04 -16.61
N LEU A 50 2.57 -4.87 -15.61
CA LEU A 50 1.59 -5.75 -14.96
C LEU A 50 0.46 -4.93 -14.34
N LEU A 51 0.78 -3.88 -13.58
CA LEU A 51 -0.22 -3.03 -12.95
C LEU A 51 -1.17 -2.39 -13.99
N LEU A 52 -0.64 -1.86 -15.08
CA LEU A 52 -1.47 -1.29 -16.14
C LEU A 52 -2.38 -2.34 -16.81
N ARG A 53 -1.88 -3.57 -17.03
CA ARG A 53 -2.69 -4.68 -17.55
C ARG A 53 -3.83 -5.06 -16.61
N LEU A 54 -3.62 -4.90 -15.30
CA LEU A 54 -4.62 -5.12 -14.25
C LEU A 54 -5.42 -3.84 -13.91
N GLN A 55 -5.34 -2.80 -14.75
CA GLN A 55 -6.06 -1.54 -14.59
C GLN A 55 -5.73 -0.79 -13.28
N ALA A 56 -4.56 -1.06 -12.72
CA ALA A 56 -4.00 -0.33 -11.59
C ALA A 56 -3.21 0.90 -12.06
N ASN A 57 -2.97 1.84 -11.14
CA ASN A 57 -2.25 3.08 -11.40
C ASN A 57 -1.40 3.55 -10.20
N TYR A 58 -1.21 2.68 -9.20
CA TYR A 58 -0.56 3.04 -7.94
C TYR A 58 0.39 1.94 -7.48
N LEU A 59 1.55 2.32 -6.95
CA LEU A 59 2.56 1.38 -6.45
C LEU A 59 3.23 1.90 -5.17
N CYS A 60 3.21 1.10 -4.11
CA CYS A 60 4.18 1.18 -3.03
C CYS A 60 5.29 0.18 -3.33
N PRO A 61 6.54 0.64 -3.55
CA PRO A 61 7.63 -0.22 -4.00
C PRO A 61 8.18 -1.11 -2.89
N ALA A 62 9.11 -1.99 -3.26
CA ALA A 62 9.82 -2.88 -2.35
C ALA A 62 10.45 -2.13 -1.17
N MET A 63 10.26 -2.68 0.05
CA MET A 63 10.59 -1.99 1.29
C MET A 63 11.77 -2.62 2.05
N HIS A 64 11.99 -3.92 1.93
CA HIS A 64 12.99 -4.62 2.73
C HIS A 64 14.43 -4.21 2.38
N ASP A 65 15.33 -4.35 3.33
CA ASP A 65 16.76 -4.06 3.14
C ASP A 65 17.52 -5.13 2.35
N ALA A 66 16.84 -6.22 1.98
CA ALA A 66 17.35 -7.23 1.05
C ALA A 66 17.63 -6.64 -0.34
N SER A 67 16.84 -5.64 -0.74
CA SER A 67 16.97 -4.93 -2.01
C SER A 67 17.38 -3.46 -1.80
N MET A 68 17.82 -2.82 -2.87
CA MET A 68 18.08 -1.38 -2.85
C MET A 68 16.74 -0.62 -2.89
N ALA A 69 16.57 0.35 -1.99
CA ALA A 69 15.37 1.17 -1.97
C ALA A 69 15.09 1.82 -3.34
N PHE A 70 13.83 1.88 -3.71
CA PHE A 70 13.36 2.34 -5.02
C PHE A 70 13.97 3.69 -5.43
N HIS A 71 13.94 4.67 -4.54
CA HIS A 71 14.38 6.03 -4.84
C HIS A 71 15.91 6.20 -4.88
N ARG A 72 16.67 5.21 -4.42
CA ARG A 72 18.13 5.21 -4.55
C ARG A 72 18.63 4.92 -5.95
N ILE A 73 17.76 4.48 -6.82
CA ILE A 73 18.00 4.28 -8.24
C ILE A 73 17.14 5.29 -9.00
N PRO A 74 17.71 6.44 -9.42
CA PRO A 74 16.93 7.53 -10.05
C PRO A 74 16.12 7.07 -11.26
N GLU A 75 16.62 6.11 -12.02
CA GLU A 75 15.95 5.56 -13.20
C GLU A 75 14.64 4.87 -12.88
N ASN A 76 14.45 4.39 -11.65
CA ASN A 76 13.18 3.78 -11.23
C ASN A 76 12.04 4.80 -11.29
N ARG A 77 12.28 6.04 -10.84
CA ARG A 77 11.30 7.14 -10.90
C ARG A 77 10.91 7.47 -12.33
N LEU A 78 11.91 7.53 -13.23
CA LEU A 78 11.68 7.79 -14.66
C LEU A 78 10.84 6.67 -15.30
N VAL A 79 11.08 5.43 -14.91
CA VAL A 79 10.28 4.29 -15.38
C VAL A 79 8.84 4.41 -14.88
N ALA A 80 8.61 4.60 -13.59
CA ALA A 80 7.26 4.74 -13.06
C ALA A 80 6.49 5.89 -13.73
N ASP A 81 7.13 7.04 -13.91
CA ASP A 81 6.59 8.20 -14.62
C ASP A 81 6.24 7.88 -16.08
N SER A 82 7.14 7.20 -16.82
CA SER A 82 6.90 6.81 -18.21
C SER A 82 5.71 5.85 -18.39
N PHE A 83 5.36 5.09 -17.34
CA PHE A 83 4.18 4.22 -17.30
C PHE A 83 2.95 4.91 -16.67
N ALA A 84 3.05 6.19 -16.29
CA ALA A 84 2.01 6.93 -15.57
C ALA A 84 1.53 6.20 -14.28
N ILE A 85 2.45 5.55 -13.57
CA ILE A 85 2.20 4.93 -12.28
C ILE A 85 2.51 5.95 -11.17
N VAL A 86 1.51 6.26 -10.38
CA VAL A 86 1.64 7.12 -9.19
C VAL A 86 2.36 6.35 -8.10
N MET A 87 3.42 6.95 -7.55
CA MET A 87 4.19 6.31 -6.49
C MET A 87 3.67 6.68 -5.12
N GLY A 88 3.63 5.69 -4.23
CA GLY A 88 3.37 5.87 -2.81
C GLY A 88 4.41 5.20 -1.95
N SER A 89 4.15 5.19 -0.66
CA SER A 89 4.95 4.46 0.33
C SER A 89 4.06 3.90 1.43
N SER A 90 4.60 2.96 2.19
CA SER A 90 3.89 2.33 3.29
C SER A 90 3.69 3.27 4.49
N HIS A 91 2.91 2.82 5.45
CA HIS A 91 2.60 3.54 6.71
C HIS A 91 3.82 3.82 7.60
N CYS A 92 4.95 3.20 7.36
CA CYS A 92 6.21 3.40 8.09
C CYS A 92 7.29 4.12 7.26
N GLU A 93 6.97 4.56 6.06
CA GLU A 93 7.89 5.23 5.14
C GLU A 93 7.39 6.66 4.83
N PRO A 94 7.64 7.62 5.74
CA PRO A 94 7.17 8.98 5.58
C PRO A 94 7.75 9.64 4.32
N LEU A 95 6.89 10.35 3.58
CA LEU A 95 7.27 11.14 2.42
C LEU A 95 8.14 10.38 1.40
N LEU A 96 7.82 9.09 1.14
CA LEU A 96 8.54 8.20 0.22
C LEU A 96 9.96 7.82 0.69
N PHE A 97 10.31 8.05 1.95
CA PHE A 97 11.61 7.69 2.49
C PHE A 97 11.60 6.28 3.07
N ASN A 98 12.40 5.38 2.51
CA ASN A 98 12.52 4.01 3.00
C ASN A 98 13.34 3.95 4.30
N THR A 99 12.64 3.78 5.42
CA THR A 99 13.28 3.75 6.74
C THR A 99 14.09 2.47 7.00
N ALA A 100 13.81 1.38 6.27
CA ALA A 100 14.46 0.10 6.46
C ALA A 100 15.91 0.09 5.92
N SER A 101 16.14 0.71 4.76
CA SER A 101 17.43 0.59 4.06
C SER A 101 18.18 1.90 3.86
N GLU A 102 17.51 3.06 3.93
CA GLU A 102 18.14 4.35 3.61
C GLU A 102 18.65 5.10 4.84
N TRP A 103 18.07 4.91 6.02
CA TRP A 103 18.56 5.56 7.23
C TRP A 103 19.89 4.95 7.68
N LYS A 104 20.91 5.80 7.82
CA LYS A 104 22.27 5.40 8.26
C LYS A 104 22.61 6.10 9.56
N ARG A 105 22.50 5.36 10.65
CA ARG A 105 22.66 5.85 12.03
C ARG A 105 24.00 6.53 12.28
N ASP A 106 25.06 6.01 11.69
CA ASP A 106 26.43 6.55 11.76
C ASP A 106 26.58 7.93 11.14
N LYS A 107 25.70 8.28 10.19
CA LYS A 107 25.74 9.55 9.43
C LYS A 107 24.58 10.49 9.76
N MET A 108 23.45 9.95 10.16
CA MET A 108 22.19 10.68 10.32
C MET A 108 21.74 10.76 11.78
N GLY A 109 22.46 10.10 12.72
CA GLY A 109 22.07 9.99 14.11
C GLY A 109 20.92 9.01 14.34
N GLU A 110 20.26 9.11 15.48
CA GLU A 110 19.11 8.26 15.79
C GLU A 110 17.89 8.64 14.96
N TRP A 111 17.09 7.63 14.57
CA TRP A 111 15.74 7.85 14.05
C TRP A 111 14.82 8.14 15.25
N ASP A 112 14.89 9.36 15.74
CA ASP A 112 14.22 9.79 16.96
C ASP A 112 13.75 11.23 16.78
N TYR A 113 12.42 11.42 16.71
CA TYR A 113 11.84 12.72 16.46
C TYR A 113 11.92 13.66 17.69
N ILE A 114 12.18 13.12 18.88
CA ILE A 114 12.38 13.90 20.10
C ILE A 114 13.79 14.51 20.11
N ASN A 115 14.80 13.67 19.87
CA ASN A 115 16.19 14.04 20.06
C ASN A 115 16.93 14.41 18.78
N ASN A 116 16.40 14.06 17.59
CA ASN A 116 17.02 14.29 16.30
C ASN A 116 16.02 14.79 15.23
N LYS A 117 15.07 15.62 15.65
CA LYS A 117 14.01 16.16 14.77
C LYS A 117 14.57 16.82 13.49
N ASP A 118 15.60 17.66 13.64
CA ASP A 118 16.19 18.35 12.50
C ASP A 118 16.87 17.41 11.52
N GLY A 119 17.55 16.35 12.03
CA GLY A 119 18.14 15.31 11.19
C GLY A 119 17.10 14.53 10.41
N VAL A 120 16.00 14.14 11.05
CA VAL A 120 14.87 13.46 10.41
C VAL A 120 14.24 14.36 9.35
N ASN A 121 13.89 15.59 9.71
CA ASN A 121 13.25 16.54 8.80
C ASN A 121 14.12 16.87 7.59
N LYS A 122 15.43 17.01 7.77
CA LYS A 122 16.38 17.27 6.69
C LYS A 122 16.36 16.16 5.63
N VAL A 123 16.34 14.92 6.07
CA VAL A 123 16.33 13.76 5.16
C VAL A 123 15.00 13.64 4.43
N LEU A 124 13.89 13.83 5.14
CA LEU A 124 12.55 13.81 4.54
C LEU A 124 12.38 14.92 3.50
N LYS A 125 12.86 16.14 3.82
CA LYS A 125 12.84 17.24 2.86
C LYS A 125 13.64 16.94 1.61
N SER A 126 14.84 16.38 1.76
CA SER A 126 15.67 15.97 0.61
C SER A 126 14.95 14.95 -0.28
N ARG A 127 14.18 14.01 0.31
CA ARG A 127 13.39 13.06 -0.47
C ARG A 127 12.26 13.75 -1.22
N VAL A 128 11.58 14.71 -0.59
CA VAL A 128 10.53 15.48 -1.29
C VAL A 128 11.14 16.27 -2.46
N ASP A 129 12.29 16.92 -2.28
CA ASP A 129 13.01 17.64 -3.34
C ASP A 129 13.30 16.71 -4.54
N GLU A 130 13.74 15.46 -4.29
CA GLU A 130 14.01 14.48 -5.35
C GLU A 130 12.76 13.99 -6.09
N CYS A 131 11.62 13.92 -5.39
CA CYS A 131 10.40 13.31 -5.90
C CYS A 131 9.36 14.32 -6.41
N ALA A 132 9.50 15.60 -6.09
CA ALA A 132 8.56 16.67 -6.46
C ALA A 132 8.24 16.77 -7.97
N PRO A 133 9.15 16.45 -8.91
CA PRO A 133 8.84 16.47 -10.34
C PRO A 133 7.88 15.36 -10.80
N PHE A 134 7.62 14.34 -9.99
CA PHE A 134 6.86 13.15 -10.35
C PHE A 134 5.49 13.09 -9.65
N GLU A 135 4.58 12.28 -10.19
CA GLU A 135 3.28 12.07 -9.57
C GLU A 135 3.38 11.10 -8.39
N ASN A 136 3.00 11.59 -7.21
CA ASN A 136 3.09 10.83 -5.95
C ASN A 136 1.85 11.02 -5.08
N VAL A 137 1.59 10.05 -4.22
CA VAL A 137 0.80 10.20 -2.99
C VAL A 137 1.78 10.15 -1.82
N TYR A 138 1.89 11.24 -1.08
CA TYR A 138 2.84 11.34 0.02
C TYR A 138 2.24 10.79 1.32
N THR A 139 2.87 9.77 1.88
CA THR A 139 2.49 9.23 3.18
C THR A 139 2.96 10.15 4.29
N LEU A 140 2.03 10.67 5.07
CA LEU A 140 2.31 11.34 6.34
C LEU A 140 2.41 10.28 7.43
N ALA A 141 3.55 10.14 8.06
CA ALA A 141 3.78 9.09 9.05
C ALA A 141 4.93 9.40 10.00
N LEU A 142 4.88 8.78 11.16
CA LEU A 142 6.04 8.67 12.05
C LEU A 142 5.94 7.35 12.80
N ARG A 143 6.82 6.41 12.46
CA ARG A 143 7.03 5.14 13.19
C ARG A 143 8.51 4.90 13.39
N GLY A 144 8.88 3.85 14.12
CA GLY A 144 10.26 3.42 14.26
C GLY A 144 10.81 2.80 12.96
N LEU A 145 12.12 2.68 12.87
CA LEU A 145 12.78 2.01 11.75
C LEU A 145 12.25 0.58 11.55
N HIS A 146 12.17 0.11 10.32
CA HIS A 146 11.70 -1.23 9.96
C HIS A 146 10.30 -1.57 10.53
N ASP A 147 9.37 -0.64 10.46
CA ASP A 147 8.00 -0.81 10.98
C ASP A 147 7.90 -1.09 12.49
N ARG A 148 8.92 -0.75 13.29
CA ARG A 148 8.84 -0.78 14.74
C ARG A 148 7.88 0.28 15.26
N ALA A 149 7.41 0.11 16.49
CA ALA A 149 6.65 1.15 17.17
C ALA A 149 7.45 2.45 17.25
N MET A 150 6.74 3.59 17.21
CA MET A 150 7.41 4.89 17.32
C MET A 150 8.17 5.03 18.63
N ASN A 151 9.37 5.60 18.57
CA ASN A 151 10.15 5.93 19.77
C ASN A 151 9.52 7.17 20.41
N ALA A 152 8.76 6.96 21.47
CA ALA A 152 8.02 7.99 22.19
C ALA A 152 7.87 7.61 23.66
N SER A 153 7.51 8.59 24.49
CA SER A 153 7.08 8.40 25.86
C SER A 153 5.96 7.35 25.97
N ASN A 154 5.83 6.71 27.11
CA ASN A 154 4.68 5.83 27.38
C ASN A 154 3.37 6.60 27.57
N ASN A 155 3.44 7.92 27.72
CA ASN A 155 2.28 8.79 27.83
C ASN A 155 1.62 9.00 26.44
N MET A 156 0.33 8.74 26.35
CA MET A 156 -0.44 8.85 25.12
C MET A 156 -0.53 10.30 24.63
N SER A 157 -0.60 11.29 25.53
CA SER A 157 -0.61 12.71 25.15
C SER A 157 0.68 13.12 24.46
N ASP A 158 1.83 12.72 25.01
CA ASP A 158 3.14 13.04 24.43
C ASP A 158 3.29 12.39 23.05
N ARG A 159 2.82 11.15 22.90
CA ARG A 159 2.81 10.45 21.58
C ARG A 159 1.96 11.21 20.57
N LYS A 160 0.77 11.65 20.97
CA LYS A 160 -0.13 12.40 20.11
C LYS A 160 0.49 13.72 19.69
N GLU A 161 1.03 14.50 20.63
CA GLU A 161 1.67 15.79 20.35
C GLU A 161 2.86 15.65 19.40
N MET A 162 3.73 14.67 19.64
CA MET A 162 4.88 14.39 18.78
C MET A 162 4.44 13.98 17.37
N LEU A 163 3.46 13.07 17.25
CA LEU A 163 2.96 12.66 15.95
C LEU A 163 2.29 13.83 15.22
N GLN A 164 1.45 14.64 15.93
CA GLN A 164 0.82 15.83 15.39
C GLN A 164 1.86 16.80 14.82
N GLU A 165 2.91 17.07 15.58
CA GLU A 165 3.99 17.96 15.15
C GLU A 165 4.69 17.42 13.90
N ALA A 166 5.03 16.11 13.89
CA ALA A 166 5.68 15.49 12.76
C ALA A 166 4.83 15.53 11.47
N LEU A 167 3.53 15.23 11.57
CA LEU A 167 2.64 15.27 10.41
C LEU A 167 2.50 16.69 9.85
N MET A 168 2.38 17.70 10.72
CA MET A 168 2.28 19.10 10.27
C MET A 168 3.59 19.59 9.65
N ALA A 169 4.74 19.22 10.21
CA ALA A 169 6.04 19.52 9.62
C ALA A 169 6.21 18.87 8.23
N GLN A 170 5.83 17.59 8.08
CA GLN A 170 5.86 16.90 6.80
C GLN A 170 4.95 17.57 5.76
N ARG A 171 3.74 17.95 6.17
CA ARG A 171 2.80 18.67 5.31
C ARG A 171 3.35 20.02 4.86
N GLN A 172 3.99 20.76 5.76
CA GLN A 172 4.61 22.05 5.42
C GLN A 172 5.79 21.87 4.45
N MET A 173 6.61 20.83 4.63
CA MET A 173 7.70 20.51 3.68
C MET A 173 7.16 20.27 2.25
N LEU A 174 6.03 19.61 2.12
CA LEU A 174 5.41 19.40 0.81
C LEU A 174 5.02 20.74 0.16
N VAL A 175 4.41 21.64 0.91
CA VAL A 175 4.05 22.99 0.41
C VAL A 175 5.29 23.77 0.00
N ASP A 176 6.31 23.80 0.85
CA ASP A 176 7.54 24.58 0.63
C ASP A 176 8.33 24.10 -0.58
N VAL A 177 8.35 22.77 -0.83
CA VAL A 177 9.13 22.18 -1.91
C VAL A 177 8.35 22.15 -3.22
N ILE A 178 7.08 21.73 -3.17
CA ILE A 178 6.28 21.53 -4.40
C ILE A 178 5.68 22.86 -4.88
N GLY A 179 5.51 23.83 -3.98
CA GLY A 179 4.99 25.16 -4.33
C GLY A 179 3.49 25.17 -4.67
N LYS A 180 2.75 24.17 -4.19
CA LYS A 180 1.28 24.07 -4.33
C LYS A 180 0.61 24.24 -2.97
N ARG A 181 -0.69 24.54 -2.95
CA ARG A 181 -1.48 24.48 -1.71
C ARG A 181 -1.49 23.06 -1.20
N ALA A 182 -1.54 22.88 0.11
CA ALA A 182 -1.46 21.58 0.74
C ALA A 182 -2.57 20.61 0.28
N GLU A 183 -3.78 21.15 0.07
CA GLU A 183 -4.94 20.37 -0.40
C GLU A 183 -4.86 19.93 -1.88
N ASP A 184 -3.97 20.53 -2.65
CA ASP A 184 -3.72 20.16 -4.06
C ASP A 184 -2.62 19.08 -4.20
N ILE A 185 -1.95 18.73 -3.09
CA ILE A 185 -0.91 17.70 -3.05
C ILE A 185 -1.53 16.42 -2.47
N PRO A 186 -1.56 15.30 -3.21
CA PRO A 186 -2.11 14.04 -2.69
C PRO A 186 -1.34 13.55 -1.46
N GLN A 187 -2.03 13.39 -0.34
CA GLN A 187 -1.48 12.96 0.93
C GLN A 187 -2.33 11.84 1.53
N ALA A 188 -1.68 10.90 2.19
CA ALA A 188 -2.33 9.79 2.85
C ALA A 188 -1.77 9.58 4.27
N PHE A 189 -2.62 9.08 5.16
CA PHE A 189 -2.28 8.70 6.53
C PHE A 189 -2.89 7.34 6.84
N THR A 190 -2.09 6.41 7.33
CA THR A 190 -2.53 5.07 7.70
C THR A 190 -2.42 4.87 9.19
N PRO A 191 -3.50 4.88 9.95
CA PRO A 191 -3.50 4.62 11.39
C PRO A 191 -3.32 3.11 11.66
N TYR A 192 -2.07 2.63 11.60
CA TYR A 192 -1.73 1.21 11.74
C TYR A 192 -1.17 0.92 13.13
N LYS A 193 -1.60 -0.18 13.74
CA LYS A 193 -1.19 -0.62 15.10
C LYS A 193 -1.37 0.49 16.14
N GLU A 194 -0.32 0.86 16.88
CA GLU A 194 -0.36 1.87 17.93
C GLU A 194 -0.75 3.27 17.43
N VAL A 195 -0.58 3.54 16.15
CA VAL A 195 -0.97 4.82 15.54
C VAL A 195 -2.50 4.97 15.50
N LEU A 196 -3.24 3.85 15.44
CA LEU A 196 -4.71 3.88 15.52
C LEU A 196 -5.18 4.36 16.90
N ASP A 197 -4.54 3.86 17.97
CA ASP A 197 -4.86 4.30 19.33
C ASP A 197 -4.61 5.80 19.50
N VAL A 198 -3.51 6.31 18.95
CA VAL A 198 -3.19 7.76 18.96
C VAL A 198 -4.21 8.55 18.16
N TYR A 199 -4.63 8.05 17.00
CA TYR A 199 -5.66 8.69 16.17
C TYR A 199 -7.01 8.76 16.90
N ASP A 200 -7.46 7.67 17.50
CA ASP A 200 -8.73 7.62 18.23
C ASP A 200 -8.71 8.44 19.54
N GLN A 201 -7.53 8.79 20.06
CA GLN A 201 -7.35 9.77 21.14
C GLN A 201 -7.40 11.24 20.66
N GLY A 202 -7.85 11.47 19.43
CA GLY A 202 -8.09 12.83 18.91
C GLY A 202 -6.86 13.46 18.27
N LEU A 203 -6.05 12.68 17.53
CA LEU A 203 -5.07 13.25 16.61
C LEU A 203 -5.81 14.06 15.55
N GLU A 204 -5.41 15.32 15.35
CA GLU A 204 -6.01 16.19 14.34
C GLU A 204 -5.36 15.95 12.98
N LEU A 205 -6.16 15.57 12.01
CA LEU A 205 -5.74 15.34 10.64
C LEU A 205 -6.49 16.29 9.70
N PRO A 206 -5.81 17.10 8.86
CA PRO A 206 -6.46 17.96 7.88
C PRO A 206 -7.44 17.21 6.99
N ASP A 207 -8.61 17.81 6.72
CA ASP A 207 -9.73 17.13 6.04
C ASP A 207 -9.40 16.61 4.63
N ASP A 208 -8.43 17.20 3.96
CA ASP A 208 -7.98 16.81 2.61
C ASP A 208 -7.02 15.62 2.61
N VAL A 209 -6.45 15.21 3.74
CA VAL A 209 -5.61 14.01 3.83
C VAL A 209 -6.47 12.76 3.78
N THR A 210 -6.15 11.83 2.89
CA THR A 210 -6.84 10.53 2.77
C THR A 210 -6.48 9.64 3.95
N ILE A 211 -7.47 9.10 4.67
CA ILE A 211 -7.23 8.09 5.71
C ILE A 211 -7.27 6.72 5.07
N ILE A 212 -6.20 5.92 5.22
CA ILE A 212 -6.14 4.54 4.73
C ILE A 212 -6.37 3.60 5.91
N TRP A 213 -7.53 2.93 5.94
CA TRP A 213 -7.89 1.98 6.99
C TRP A 213 -7.24 0.61 6.74
N PRO A 214 -6.45 0.09 7.68
CA PRO A 214 -5.90 -1.26 7.59
C PRO A 214 -6.93 -2.31 7.97
N ASP A 215 -6.79 -3.52 7.41
CA ASP A 215 -7.44 -4.71 7.96
C ASP A 215 -6.72 -5.20 9.24
N ASP A 216 -7.25 -6.26 9.84
CA ASP A 216 -6.69 -6.87 11.05
C ASP A 216 -5.66 -7.98 10.77
N ASN A 217 -5.12 -8.08 9.57
CA ASN A 217 -4.27 -9.15 9.05
C ASN A 217 -4.97 -10.50 8.82
N TYR A 218 -6.26 -10.58 9.14
CA TYR A 218 -7.10 -11.77 8.89
C TYR A 218 -8.22 -11.49 7.87
N GLY A 219 -8.17 -10.33 7.22
CA GLY A 219 -9.10 -9.92 6.18
C GLY A 219 -10.33 -9.17 6.69
N TYR A 220 -10.42 -8.81 7.97
CA TYR A 220 -11.54 -8.06 8.53
C TYR A 220 -11.20 -6.59 8.73
N MET A 221 -12.05 -5.70 8.24
CA MET A 221 -11.94 -4.25 8.44
C MET A 221 -12.54 -3.87 9.80
N LYS A 222 -11.72 -3.85 10.85
CA LYS A 222 -12.14 -3.54 12.23
C LYS A 222 -12.51 -2.08 12.44
N ARG A 223 -11.92 -1.17 11.66
CA ARG A 223 -12.15 0.27 11.74
C ARG A 223 -12.38 0.83 10.34
N LEU A 224 -13.47 1.56 10.17
CA LEU A 224 -13.83 2.28 8.94
C LEU A 224 -14.29 3.69 9.31
N SER A 225 -14.48 4.53 8.28
CA SER A 225 -14.87 5.93 8.46
C SER A 225 -16.21 6.08 9.19
N SER A 226 -16.18 6.77 10.33
CA SER A 226 -17.38 7.21 11.05
C SER A 226 -18.17 8.22 10.22
N PRO A 227 -19.45 8.51 10.55
CA PRO A 227 -20.24 9.51 9.83
C PRO A 227 -19.60 10.92 9.73
N LYS A 228 -18.76 11.27 10.70
CA LYS A 228 -17.98 12.51 10.68
C LYS A 228 -16.85 12.42 9.66
N GLU A 229 -16.10 11.34 9.69
CA GLU A 229 -14.95 11.11 8.79
C GLU A 229 -15.39 10.93 7.33
N GLN A 230 -16.56 10.37 7.06
CA GLN A 230 -17.12 10.26 5.71
C GLN A 230 -17.35 11.62 5.02
N LYS A 231 -17.42 12.71 5.79
CA LYS A 231 -17.59 14.10 5.25
C LYS A 231 -16.27 14.75 4.85
N ARG A 232 -15.13 14.14 5.15
CA ARG A 232 -13.80 14.64 4.82
C ARG A 232 -13.60 14.73 3.30
N SER A 233 -12.98 15.80 2.81
CA SER A 233 -12.68 15.97 1.38
C SER A 233 -11.61 14.98 0.88
N GLY A 234 -10.68 14.58 1.75
CA GLY A 234 -9.67 13.56 1.47
C GLY A 234 -10.26 12.15 1.36
N ARG A 235 -11.49 11.92 1.85
CA ARG A 235 -12.17 10.62 1.88
C ARG A 235 -11.31 9.55 2.57
N SER A 236 -11.49 8.29 2.21
CA SER A 236 -10.68 7.22 2.77
C SER A 236 -10.25 6.18 1.72
N GLY A 237 -9.46 5.24 2.15
CA GLY A 237 -8.97 4.11 1.39
C GLY A 237 -8.81 2.89 2.28
N VAL A 238 -8.28 1.81 1.71
CA VAL A 238 -7.99 0.58 2.42
C VAL A 238 -6.54 0.15 2.21
N TYR A 239 -5.94 -0.43 3.24
CA TYR A 239 -4.71 -1.21 3.20
C TYR A 239 -5.04 -2.64 3.61
N TYR A 240 -5.06 -3.54 2.64
CA TYR A 240 -5.62 -4.88 2.77
C TYR A 240 -4.56 -5.96 2.56
N HIS A 241 -4.60 -7.03 3.34
CA HIS A 241 -3.71 -8.19 3.20
C HIS A 241 -4.47 -9.36 2.58
N SER A 242 -3.98 -9.89 1.47
CA SER A 242 -4.60 -11.05 0.82
C SER A 242 -4.34 -12.36 1.54
N SER A 243 -3.29 -12.41 2.32
CA SER A 243 -2.88 -13.62 3.05
C SER A 243 -1.80 -13.28 4.06
N TYR A 244 -2.19 -13.07 5.32
CA TYR A 244 -1.27 -12.69 6.39
C TYR A 244 -1.66 -13.41 7.67
N LEU A 245 -0.69 -13.83 8.48
CA LEU A 245 -0.95 -14.55 9.72
C LEU A 245 -0.45 -13.75 10.93
N GLY A 246 -1.38 -13.44 11.81
CA GLY A 246 -1.08 -13.01 13.19
C GLY A 246 -0.58 -11.60 13.32
N LYS A 247 0.47 -11.38 14.12
CA LYS A 247 0.87 -10.11 14.68
C LYS A 247 1.81 -9.17 13.92
N PRO A 248 1.91 -9.04 12.65
CA PRO A 248 2.01 -10.04 11.61
C PRO A 248 3.18 -11.00 11.85
N HIS A 249 3.03 -12.20 11.37
CA HIS A 249 4.08 -13.21 11.40
C HIS A 249 4.74 -13.33 10.04
N ASP A 250 3.92 -13.57 9.05
CA ASP A 250 4.36 -13.95 7.74
C ASP A 250 3.26 -13.79 6.69
N HIS A 251 3.61 -13.54 5.43
CA HIS A 251 2.68 -13.68 4.32
C HIS A 251 2.50 -15.16 3.99
N LEU A 252 1.23 -15.58 3.89
CA LEU A 252 0.89 -16.94 3.48
C LEU A 252 0.71 -16.98 1.97
N TRP A 253 1.66 -17.56 1.27
CA TRP A 253 1.66 -17.65 -0.20
C TRP A 253 0.41 -18.35 -0.80
N MET A 254 -0.38 -19.05 0.03
CA MET A 254 -1.57 -19.76 -0.42
C MET A 254 -2.84 -18.90 -0.58
N ASN A 255 -2.81 -17.62 -0.27
CA ASN A 255 -3.96 -16.72 -0.36
C ASN A 255 -5.18 -17.22 0.41
N THR A 256 -5.04 -17.29 1.73
CA THR A 256 -6.03 -17.90 2.64
C THR A 256 -7.29 -17.07 2.86
N ILE A 257 -7.26 -15.77 2.55
CA ILE A 257 -8.46 -14.93 2.62
C ILE A 257 -9.39 -15.26 1.46
N SER A 258 -10.64 -15.66 1.78
CA SER A 258 -11.59 -16.03 0.73
C SER A 258 -12.04 -14.82 -0.09
N PRO A 259 -12.31 -14.98 -1.39
CA PRO A 259 -12.82 -13.91 -2.24
C PRO A 259 -14.13 -13.32 -1.73
N THR A 260 -14.99 -14.10 -1.11
CA THR A 260 -16.27 -13.66 -0.54
C THR A 260 -16.08 -12.77 0.68
N LEU A 261 -15.13 -13.11 1.57
CA LEU A 261 -14.78 -12.26 2.70
C LEU A 261 -14.16 -10.94 2.20
N MET A 262 -13.22 -11.04 1.26
CA MET A 262 -12.60 -9.85 0.68
C MET A 262 -13.66 -8.93 0.04
N TYR A 263 -14.61 -9.49 -0.70
CA TYR A 263 -15.72 -8.72 -1.29
C TYR A 263 -16.57 -8.03 -0.22
N GLU A 264 -17.00 -8.77 0.80
CA GLU A 264 -17.83 -8.22 1.88
C GLU A 264 -17.17 -7.04 2.58
N GLU A 265 -15.93 -7.22 2.99
CA GLU A 265 -15.19 -6.21 3.74
C GLU A 265 -14.83 -4.98 2.88
N LEU A 266 -14.43 -5.19 1.64
CA LEU A 266 -14.09 -4.09 0.74
C LEU A 266 -15.33 -3.37 0.20
N ARG A 267 -16.45 -4.08 -0.03
CA ARG A 267 -17.73 -3.44 -0.36
C ARG A 267 -18.22 -2.56 0.77
N LYS A 268 -18.19 -3.06 2.00
CA LYS A 268 -18.50 -2.30 3.20
C LYS A 268 -17.62 -1.05 3.35
N ALA A 269 -16.32 -1.20 3.11
CA ALA A 269 -15.39 -0.06 3.15
C ALA A 269 -15.72 0.99 2.09
N TYR A 270 -15.98 0.56 0.86
CA TYR A 270 -16.35 1.44 -0.25
C TYR A 270 -17.63 2.22 0.05
N ASP A 271 -18.66 1.56 0.55
CA ASP A 271 -19.94 2.18 0.91
C ASP A 271 -19.79 3.22 2.04
N LEU A 272 -18.72 3.10 2.85
CA LEU A 272 -18.32 4.06 3.87
C LEU A 272 -17.20 5.01 3.41
N THR A 273 -17.16 5.31 2.11
CA THR A 273 -16.29 6.30 1.45
C THR A 273 -14.84 5.92 1.21
N ALA A 274 -14.48 4.65 1.32
CA ALA A 274 -13.13 4.19 0.97
C ALA A 274 -12.98 4.01 -0.56
N ASP A 275 -13.07 5.09 -1.31
CA ASP A 275 -12.97 5.14 -2.77
C ASP A 275 -11.73 5.88 -3.29
N ARG A 276 -10.87 6.35 -2.37
CA ARG A 276 -9.71 7.17 -2.78
C ARG A 276 -8.48 6.32 -3.10
N ILE A 277 -8.09 5.41 -2.20
CA ILE A 277 -6.89 4.59 -2.34
C ILE A 277 -7.22 3.15 -1.92
N TRP A 278 -6.98 2.19 -2.80
CA TRP A 278 -6.96 0.77 -2.45
C TRP A 278 -5.57 0.21 -2.66
N LEU A 279 -4.94 -0.20 -1.57
CA LEU A 279 -3.59 -0.75 -1.53
C LEU A 279 -3.63 -2.19 -1.02
N LEU A 280 -3.30 -3.14 -1.89
CA LEU A 280 -3.13 -4.54 -1.52
C LEU A 280 -1.69 -4.78 -1.07
N ASN A 281 -1.50 -5.21 0.18
CA ASN A 281 -0.24 -5.81 0.57
C ASN A 281 -0.16 -7.21 -0.05
N ALA A 282 0.59 -7.31 -1.14
CA ALA A 282 0.78 -8.55 -1.89
C ALA A 282 1.95 -9.39 -1.33
N GLY A 283 2.72 -8.84 -0.36
CA GLY A 283 3.96 -9.45 0.06
C GLY A 283 4.96 -9.47 -1.08
N ASP A 284 4.89 -10.49 -1.90
CA ASP A 284 5.56 -10.60 -3.20
C ASP A 284 4.52 -10.83 -4.32
N ILE A 285 4.83 -10.45 -5.56
CA ILE A 285 3.90 -10.57 -6.69
C ILE A 285 3.62 -12.04 -7.01
N LYS A 286 4.67 -12.89 -7.05
CA LYS A 286 4.51 -14.32 -7.30
C LYS A 286 3.83 -14.99 -6.13
N SER A 287 2.96 -15.94 -6.41
CA SER A 287 1.99 -16.62 -5.55
C SER A 287 0.76 -15.79 -5.14
N CYS A 288 0.75 -14.47 -5.34
CA CYS A 288 -0.41 -13.62 -5.08
C CYS A 288 -1.17 -13.22 -6.35
N GLU A 289 -0.89 -13.83 -7.50
CA GLU A 289 -1.44 -13.45 -8.80
C GLU A 289 -2.97 -13.37 -8.79
N PHE A 290 -3.61 -14.39 -8.24
CA PHE A 290 -5.07 -14.43 -8.12
C PHE A 290 -5.60 -13.27 -7.25
N ALA A 291 -5.02 -13.06 -6.08
CA ALA A 291 -5.50 -12.03 -5.16
C ALA A 291 -5.27 -10.62 -5.73
N VAL A 292 -4.16 -10.41 -6.43
CA VAL A 292 -3.85 -9.13 -7.10
C VAL A 292 -4.87 -8.86 -8.21
N ASP A 293 -5.15 -9.85 -9.07
CA ASP A 293 -6.16 -9.73 -10.14
C ASP A 293 -7.54 -9.44 -9.57
N TYR A 294 -7.99 -10.23 -8.61
CA TYR A 294 -9.29 -10.09 -7.97
C TYR A 294 -9.47 -8.73 -7.31
N PHE A 295 -8.52 -8.30 -6.49
CA PHE A 295 -8.56 -7.04 -5.77
C PHE A 295 -8.59 -5.83 -6.73
N LEU A 296 -7.72 -5.84 -7.75
CA LEU A 296 -7.62 -4.72 -8.70
C LEU A 296 -8.83 -4.66 -9.63
N THR A 297 -9.36 -5.80 -10.06
CA THR A 297 -10.60 -5.85 -10.85
C THR A 297 -11.78 -5.28 -10.06
N MET A 298 -11.90 -5.64 -8.77
CA MET A 298 -12.92 -5.10 -7.90
C MET A 298 -12.72 -3.59 -7.64
N ALA A 299 -11.49 -3.14 -7.43
CA ALA A 299 -11.18 -1.73 -7.25
C ALA A 299 -11.47 -0.89 -8.51
N PHE A 300 -11.37 -1.50 -9.69
CA PHE A 300 -11.74 -0.84 -10.94
C PHE A 300 -13.26 -0.74 -11.12
N ASP A 301 -14.00 -1.81 -10.82
CA ASP A 301 -15.46 -1.86 -11.00
C ASP A 301 -16.14 -2.67 -9.88
N ILE A 302 -16.31 -2.05 -8.72
CA ILE A 302 -16.91 -2.70 -7.54
C ILE A 302 -18.38 -3.04 -7.77
N ASP A 303 -19.10 -2.26 -8.59
CA ASP A 303 -20.52 -2.48 -8.85
C ASP A 303 -20.77 -3.69 -9.76
N SER A 304 -19.75 -4.17 -10.44
CA SER A 304 -19.82 -5.43 -11.20
C SER A 304 -19.75 -6.67 -10.30
N PHE A 305 -19.45 -6.52 -9.01
CA PHE A 305 -19.34 -7.62 -8.05
C PHE A 305 -20.60 -7.80 -7.22
N ASN A 306 -20.87 -9.05 -6.90
CA ASN A 306 -21.83 -9.52 -5.90
C ASN A 306 -21.26 -10.80 -5.26
N PHE A 307 -21.95 -11.37 -4.27
CA PHE A 307 -21.50 -12.59 -3.61
C PHE A 307 -21.34 -13.79 -4.56
N GLU A 308 -22.23 -13.92 -5.54
CA GLU A 308 -22.14 -15.01 -6.53
C GLU A 308 -20.89 -14.88 -7.38
N ARG A 309 -20.62 -13.69 -7.94
CA ARG A 309 -19.38 -13.44 -8.71
C ARG A 309 -18.15 -13.64 -7.83
N ALA A 310 -18.17 -13.14 -6.60
CA ALA A 310 -17.05 -13.31 -5.67
C ALA A 310 -16.76 -14.79 -5.39
N ALA A 311 -17.79 -15.60 -5.13
CA ALA A 311 -17.64 -17.03 -4.88
C ALA A 311 -17.09 -17.82 -6.06
N ASN A 312 -17.45 -17.42 -7.29
CA ASN A 312 -17.07 -18.12 -8.51
C ASN A 312 -15.77 -17.58 -9.15
N TYR A 313 -15.29 -16.43 -8.76
CA TYR A 313 -14.22 -15.70 -9.46
C TYR A 313 -12.93 -16.53 -9.59
N ARG A 314 -12.51 -17.24 -8.56
CA ARG A 314 -11.29 -18.06 -8.62
C ARG A 314 -11.42 -19.24 -9.55
N THR A 315 -12.60 -19.83 -9.62
CA THR A 315 -12.91 -20.89 -10.59
C THR A 315 -12.86 -20.37 -12.02
N GLU A 316 -13.48 -19.21 -12.28
CA GLU A 316 -13.43 -18.55 -13.59
C GLU A 316 -12.00 -18.19 -13.99
N TRP A 317 -11.23 -17.66 -13.07
CA TRP A 317 -9.83 -17.33 -13.28
C TRP A 317 -8.99 -18.56 -13.66
N LEU A 318 -9.20 -19.71 -12.97
CA LEU A 318 -8.57 -20.97 -13.34
C LEU A 318 -9.02 -21.49 -14.71
N CYS A 319 -10.31 -21.41 -15.01
CA CYS A 319 -10.85 -21.77 -16.32
C CYS A 319 -10.25 -20.94 -17.45
N GLY A 320 -10.04 -19.64 -17.20
CA GLY A 320 -9.37 -18.74 -18.14
C GLY A 320 -7.92 -19.14 -18.47
N MET A 321 -7.22 -19.74 -17.50
CA MET A 321 -5.82 -20.17 -17.67
C MET A 321 -5.66 -21.61 -18.14
N LEU A 322 -6.52 -22.52 -17.67
CA LEU A 322 -6.34 -23.97 -17.80
C LEU A 322 -7.41 -24.63 -18.69
N GLY A 323 -8.44 -23.88 -19.10
CA GLY A 323 -9.58 -24.41 -19.84
C GLY A 323 -10.77 -24.78 -18.96
N ASN A 324 -11.93 -25.07 -19.60
CA ASN A 324 -13.19 -25.31 -18.90
C ASN A 324 -13.48 -26.79 -18.60
N ASP A 325 -12.67 -27.71 -19.08
CA ASP A 325 -12.95 -29.15 -19.03
C ASP A 325 -13.10 -29.68 -17.59
N TYR A 326 -12.44 -29.04 -16.63
CA TYR A 326 -12.43 -29.43 -15.21
C TYR A 326 -13.02 -28.36 -14.30
N ARG A 327 -13.98 -27.58 -14.81
CA ARG A 327 -14.60 -26.46 -14.06
C ARG A 327 -15.18 -26.88 -12.72
N ASN A 328 -15.89 -28.00 -12.67
CA ASN A 328 -16.53 -28.47 -11.44
C ASN A 328 -15.49 -28.92 -10.41
N GLU A 329 -14.46 -29.61 -10.86
CA GLU A 329 -13.34 -30.04 -10.03
C GLU A 329 -12.57 -28.83 -9.46
N TYR A 330 -12.35 -27.79 -10.25
CA TYR A 330 -11.77 -26.53 -9.74
C TYR A 330 -12.64 -25.94 -8.64
N GLN A 331 -13.96 -25.88 -8.84
CA GLN A 331 -14.88 -25.35 -7.84
C GLN A 331 -14.85 -26.16 -6.54
N ASP A 332 -14.85 -27.49 -6.63
CA ASP A 332 -14.80 -28.39 -5.48
C ASP A 332 -13.51 -28.27 -4.69
N VAL A 333 -12.37 -28.16 -5.38
CA VAL A 333 -11.05 -27.96 -4.76
C VAL A 333 -11.01 -26.59 -4.05
N ILE A 334 -11.47 -25.53 -4.70
CA ILE A 334 -11.48 -24.18 -4.15
C ILE A 334 -12.39 -24.08 -2.91
N ASN A 335 -13.57 -24.64 -2.98
CA ASN A 335 -14.50 -24.67 -1.86
C ASN A 335 -13.91 -25.43 -0.66
N SER A 336 -13.29 -26.58 -0.92
CA SER A 336 -12.61 -27.38 0.11
C SER A 336 -11.43 -26.63 0.71
N PHE A 337 -10.63 -25.94 -0.11
CA PHE A 337 -9.50 -25.13 0.33
C PHE A 337 -9.93 -24.04 1.31
N TYR A 338 -10.90 -23.20 0.94
CA TYR A 338 -11.33 -22.13 1.83
C TYR A 338 -12.07 -22.63 3.06
N LYS A 339 -12.82 -23.73 2.95
CA LYS A 339 -13.41 -24.38 4.12
C LYS A 339 -12.35 -24.81 5.14
N LEU A 340 -11.24 -25.36 4.69
CA LEU A 340 -10.13 -25.79 5.55
C LEU A 340 -9.30 -24.62 6.06
N ALA A 341 -9.13 -23.57 5.27
CA ALA A 341 -8.38 -22.37 5.68
C ALA A 341 -9.08 -21.58 6.80
N PHE A 342 -10.41 -21.75 6.96
CA PHE A 342 -11.21 -21.13 8.02
C PHE A 342 -11.56 -22.08 9.19
N ALA A 343 -11.16 -23.32 9.14
CA ALA A 343 -11.41 -24.29 10.22
C ALA A 343 -10.35 -24.20 11.31
#